data_66df6d90f7b4b6165a05358d05c1eb4e
#
_entry.id   66df6d90f7b4b6165a05358d05c1eb4e
#
_cell.length_a   1.000
_cell.length_b   1.000
_cell.length_c   1.000
_cell.angle_alpha   90.00
_cell.angle_beta   90.00
_cell.angle_gamma   90.00
#
_symmetry.space_group_name_H-M   'P 1'
#
loop_
_entity.id
_entity.type
_entity.pdbx_description
1 polymer ?
#
loop_
_entity_poly.entity_id
_entity_poly.type
_entity_poly.pdbx_seq_one_letter_code
_entity_poly.pdbx_strand_id
1 'polypeptide(L)'
;YKDRIAVEFFHAVTDGTGGLIFLKTLLAEYLSEKYGINVPAEKGVLGRLEEPDEEELEDSFLRYAGDVKASRREATAWHLSGTPEPDGYVNLVTMMLRVPEVKACAKEHGVSVTELLCAAMMQALDNLQAEKVPNRRHRKPVKVTVPVNLRKLFPSQTLRNFSSYVNTEIDPRLGSYTFEEICQLVHHTMGLGNDAKTMRAKIATNVASEKSPVLRVMPLFVKNIAMKAAFDAVGECKACL
;
A
#
# COMPACT_ATOMS: atom_id res chain seq x y z
N TYR A 1 24.94 -10.93 0.47
CA TYR A 1 24.89 -11.86 -0.67
C TYR A 1 25.98 -11.51 -1.66
N LYS A 2 26.52 -12.50 -2.40
CA LYS A 2 27.64 -12.26 -3.34
C LYS A 2 27.27 -11.31 -4.48
N ASP A 3 26.03 -11.38 -4.96
CA ASP A 3 25.57 -10.72 -6.18
C ASP A 3 24.32 -9.84 -5.96
N ARG A 4 24.00 -9.51 -4.70
CA ARG A 4 22.81 -8.72 -4.36
C ARG A 4 23.09 -7.76 -3.22
N ILE A 5 22.58 -6.54 -3.34
CA ILE A 5 22.45 -5.59 -2.25
C ILE A 5 20.95 -5.51 -1.94
N ALA A 6 20.58 -5.71 -0.69
CA ALA A 6 19.22 -5.58 -0.21
C ALA A 6 19.18 -4.59 0.96
N VAL A 7 18.13 -3.82 1.02
CA VAL A 7 17.82 -2.92 2.14
C VAL A 7 16.45 -3.27 2.68
N GLU A 8 16.32 -3.20 3.98
CA GLU A 8 15.08 -3.46 4.71
C GLU A 8 14.76 -2.23 5.54
N PHE A 9 13.51 -1.82 5.51
CA PHE A 9 13.05 -0.63 6.23
C PHE A 9 11.87 -0.95 7.13
N PHE A 10 11.84 -0.33 8.29
CA PHE A 10 10.62 -0.24 9.05
C PHE A 10 9.67 0.77 8.40
N HIS A 11 8.51 0.31 7.95
CA HIS A 11 7.60 1.10 7.10
C HIS A 11 7.07 2.39 7.75
N ALA A 12 7.19 2.55 9.07
CA ALA A 12 6.87 3.81 9.74
C ALA A 12 7.87 4.93 9.43
N VAL A 13 9.11 4.59 9.04
CA VAL A 13 10.17 5.57 8.76
C VAL A 13 10.02 6.13 7.35
N THR A 14 9.79 5.25 6.37
CA THR A 14 9.74 5.62 4.95
C THR A 14 8.79 4.72 4.19
N ASP A 15 8.41 5.13 2.99
CA ASP A 15 7.67 4.31 2.02
C ASP A 15 8.57 3.82 0.88
N GLY A 16 7.96 3.17 -0.11
CA GLY A 16 8.68 2.64 -1.27
C GLY A 16 9.45 3.69 -2.07
N THR A 17 9.00 4.95 -2.07
CA THR A 17 9.71 6.05 -2.76
C THR A 17 10.98 6.44 -2.02
N GLY A 18 10.88 6.72 -0.73
CA GLY A 18 12.06 7.08 0.08
C GLY A 18 13.04 5.91 0.21
N GLY A 19 12.54 4.68 0.38
CA GLY A 19 13.36 3.48 0.39
C GLY A 19 14.13 3.26 -0.92
N LEU A 20 13.50 3.52 -2.07
CA LEU A 20 14.17 3.43 -3.38
C LEU A 20 15.24 4.51 -3.57
N ILE A 21 14.98 5.74 -3.10
CA ILE A 21 15.97 6.83 -3.13
C ILE A 21 17.17 6.47 -2.28
N PHE A 22 16.96 5.96 -1.07
CA PHE A 22 18.03 5.47 -0.20
C PHE A 22 18.85 4.35 -0.87
N LEU A 23 18.20 3.34 -1.45
CA LEU A 23 18.90 2.26 -2.15
C LEU A 23 19.72 2.77 -3.33
N LYS A 24 19.18 3.68 -4.13
CA LYS A 24 19.92 4.29 -5.26
C LYS A 24 21.15 5.05 -4.78
N THR A 25 21.01 5.86 -3.73
CA THR A 25 22.12 6.61 -3.14
C THR A 25 23.18 5.68 -2.59
N LEU A 26 22.79 4.63 -1.86
CA LEU A 26 23.71 3.62 -1.35
C LEU A 26 24.48 2.90 -2.50
N LEU A 27 23.80 2.58 -3.59
CA LEU A 27 24.42 1.97 -4.77
C LEU A 27 25.36 2.93 -5.48
N ALA A 28 25.00 4.21 -5.59
CA ALA A 28 25.87 5.23 -6.18
C ALA A 28 27.17 5.39 -5.40
N GLU A 29 27.09 5.45 -4.07
CA GLU A 29 28.28 5.51 -3.20
C GLU A 29 29.12 4.23 -3.29
N TYR A 30 28.48 3.06 -3.29
CA TYR A 30 29.19 1.79 -3.45
C TYR A 30 29.95 1.71 -4.79
N LEU A 31 29.36 2.17 -5.88
CA LEU A 31 29.99 2.22 -7.21
C LEU A 31 31.15 3.22 -7.24
N SER A 32 30.97 4.37 -6.59
CA SER A 32 32.01 5.38 -6.47
C SER A 32 33.23 4.87 -5.69
N GLU A 33 33.02 4.31 -4.52
CA GLU A 33 34.10 3.83 -3.66
C GLU A 33 34.83 2.61 -4.24
N LYS A 34 34.08 1.65 -4.80
CA LYS A 34 34.65 0.38 -5.26
C LYS A 34 35.24 0.45 -6.65
N TYR A 35 34.64 1.22 -7.55
CA TYR A 35 34.99 1.24 -8.96
C TYR A 35 35.41 2.60 -9.49
N GLY A 36 35.39 3.65 -8.68
CA GLY A 36 35.68 5.02 -9.09
C GLY A 36 34.64 5.60 -10.05
N ILE A 37 33.43 5.06 -10.10
CA ILE A 37 32.36 5.52 -10.98
C ILE A 37 31.65 6.67 -10.29
N ASN A 38 31.72 7.87 -10.87
CA ASN A 38 30.96 9.01 -10.36
C ASN A 38 29.51 8.94 -10.87
N VAL A 39 28.57 8.74 -9.96
CA VAL A 39 27.14 8.79 -10.24
C VAL A 39 26.61 10.16 -9.79
N PRO A 40 26.03 10.96 -10.71
CA PRO A 40 25.54 12.30 -10.35
C PRO A 40 24.36 12.24 -9.38
N ALA A 41 24.29 13.25 -8.49
CA ALA A 41 23.20 13.43 -7.54
C ALA A 41 21.92 13.95 -8.26
N GLU A 42 21.29 13.08 -9.03
CA GLU A 42 20.07 13.37 -9.77
C GLU A 42 19.16 12.13 -9.85
N LYS A 43 17.90 12.30 -10.27
CA LYS A 43 16.93 11.22 -10.50
C LYS A 43 16.76 10.27 -9.30
N GLY A 44 16.78 10.83 -8.09
CA GLY A 44 16.61 10.09 -6.85
C GLY A 44 17.90 9.47 -6.30
N VAL A 45 19.05 10.04 -6.66
CA VAL A 45 20.32 9.86 -5.96
C VAL A 45 20.58 11.14 -5.19
N LEU A 46 20.76 11.05 -3.87
CA LEU A 46 21.05 12.20 -3.01
C LEU A 46 22.55 12.51 -3.00
N GLY A 47 22.89 13.79 -2.88
CA GLY A 47 24.26 14.23 -2.69
C GLY A 47 24.74 13.93 -1.27
N ARG A 48 25.80 13.13 -1.10
CA ARG A 48 26.33 12.74 0.23
C ARG A 48 26.76 13.94 1.11
N LEU A 49 27.21 15.01 0.48
CA LEU A 49 27.75 16.20 1.17
C LEU A 49 26.74 17.36 1.21
N GLU A 50 25.58 17.17 0.63
CA GLU A 50 24.52 18.17 0.64
C GLU A 50 23.71 18.04 1.94
N GLU A 51 23.35 19.18 2.54
CA GLU A 51 22.40 19.17 3.65
C GLU A 51 21.02 18.80 3.11
N PRO A 52 20.24 17.97 3.85
CA PRO A 52 18.88 17.61 3.43
C PRO A 52 18.00 18.86 3.36
N ASP A 53 17.19 18.96 2.31
CA ASP A 53 16.15 19.97 2.23
C ASP A 53 15.10 19.77 3.32
N GLU A 54 14.56 20.88 3.86
CA GLU A 54 13.49 20.82 4.88
C GLU A 54 12.27 20.04 4.37
N GLU A 55 11.95 20.12 3.07
CA GLU A 55 10.86 19.38 2.44
C GLU A 55 11.09 17.86 2.42
N GLU A 56 12.34 17.39 2.38
CA GLU A 56 12.67 15.97 2.44
C GLU A 56 12.37 15.36 3.82
N LEU A 57 12.52 16.18 4.87
CA LEU A 57 12.30 15.80 6.27
C LEU A 57 10.88 16.07 6.76
N GLU A 58 10.08 16.79 5.97
CA GLU A 58 8.72 17.22 6.33
C GLU A 58 7.76 16.05 6.55
N ASP A 59 6.87 16.18 7.54
CA ASP A 59 5.69 15.34 7.65
C ASP A 59 4.55 15.90 6.77
N SER A 60 4.48 15.45 5.53
CA SER A 60 3.49 15.91 4.57
C SER A 60 2.05 15.54 4.93
N PHE A 61 1.81 14.56 5.82
CA PHE A 61 0.47 14.32 6.34
C PHE A 61 -0.06 15.52 7.12
N LEU A 62 0.78 16.17 7.91
CA LEU A 62 0.41 17.38 8.66
C LEU A 62 0.13 18.57 7.74
N ARG A 63 0.91 18.72 6.66
CA ARG A 63 0.75 19.78 5.67
C ARG A 63 -0.56 19.68 4.89
N TYR A 64 -0.96 18.48 4.50
CA TYR A 64 -2.12 18.27 3.64
C TYR A 64 -3.40 17.82 4.37
N ALA A 65 -3.40 17.76 5.70
CA ALA A 65 -4.58 17.48 6.48
C ALA A 65 -5.64 18.58 6.28
N GLY A 66 -6.85 18.17 5.86
CA GLY A 66 -8.01 19.06 5.77
C GLY A 66 -8.89 18.97 7.03
N ASP A 67 -10.02 19.68 7.01
CA ASP A 67 -10.97 19.72 8.13
C ASP A 67 -12.01 18.59 8.06
N VAL A 68 -12.26 18.07 6.87
CA VAL A 68 -13.27 17.02 6.63
C VAL A 68 -12.65 15.65 6.86
N LYS A 69 -13.31 14.86 7.71
CA LYS A 69 -12.87 13.50 8.04
C LYS A 69 -13.62 12.45 7.25
N ALA A 70 -12.92 11.43 6.76
CA ALA A 70 -13.53 10.26 6.13
C ALA A 70 -14.05 9.28 7.18
N SER A 71 -15.15 8.57 6.84
CA SER A 71 -15.57 7.42 7.63
C SER A 71 -14.57 6.26 7.48
N ARG A 72 -14.32 5.55 8.57
CA ARG A 72 -13.50 4.32 8.58
C ARG A 72 -14.35 3.04 8.54
N ARG A 73 -15.67 3.17 8.43
CA ARG A 73 -16.55 1.98 8.39
C ARG A 73 -16.48 1.36 7.00
N GLU A 74 -16.07 0.12 6.97
CA GLU A 74 -16.02 -0.72 5.78
C GLU A 74 -16.62 -2.09 6.11
N ALA A 75 -17.19 -2.77 5.12
CA ALA A 75 -17.67 -4.13 5.29
C ALA A 75 -16.49 -5.08 5.60
N THR A 76 -16.75 -6.09 6.41
CA THR A 76 -15.77 -7.13 6.73
C THR A 76 -15.44 -7.95 5.49
N ALA A 77 -14.16 -8.05 5.13
CA ALA A 77 -13.69 -8.88 4.03
C ALA A 77 -13.64 -10.36 4.40
N TRP A 78 -13.61 -11.21 3.37
CA TRP A 78 -13.21 -12.60 3.54
C TRP A 78 -11.72 -12.68 3.90
N HIS A 79 -11.37 -13.52 4.86
CA HIS A 79 -9.99 -13.69 5.29
C HIS A 79 -9.44 -15.03 4.81
N LEU A 80 -8.32 -15.00 4.13
CA LEU A 80 -7.59 -16.19 3.75
C LEU A 80 -6.87 -16.73 4.99
N SER A 81 -7.25 -17.95 5.39
CA SER A 81 -6.60 -18.67 6.49
C SER A 81 -5.61 -19.69 5.94
N GLY A 82 -4.48 -19.85 6.60
CA GLY A 82 -3.45 -20.85 6.29
C GLY A 82 -2.72 -21.28 7.55
N THR A 83 -1.82 -22.23 7.40
CA THR A 83 -0.88 -22.62 8.46
C THR A 83 0.36 -21.73 8.37
N PRO A 84 0.72 -21.01 9.43
CA PRO A 84 1.96 -20.22 9.43
C PRO A 84 3.18 -21.13 9.23
N GLU A 85 4.17 -20.61 8.51
CA GLU A 85 5.47 -21.30 8.44
C GLU A 85 6.14 -21.29 9.82
N PRO A 86 6.87 -22.36 10.17
CA PRO A 86 7.57 -22.42 11.45
C PRO A 86 8.64 -21.33 11.56
N ASP A 87 8.96 -20.95 12.78
CA ASP A 87 10.08 -20.06 13.13
C ASP A 87 10.03 -18.65 12.47
N GLY A 88 8.84 -18.18 12.10
CA GLY A 88 8.66 -16.88 11.45
C GLY A 88 9.25 -16.81 10.03
N TYR A 89 9.48 -17.94 9.41
CA TYR A 89 9.95 -18.01 8.02
C TYR A 89 8.92 -17.40 7.06
N VAL A 90 9.40 -16.58 6.11
CA VAL A 90 8.57 -15.99 5.06
C VAL A 90 8.84 -16.72 3.75
N ASN A 91 7.83 -17.41 3.23
CA ASN A 91 7.90 -18.04 1.93
C ASN A 91 7.66 -16.99 0.83
N LEU A 92 8.65 -16.81 -0.04
CA LEU A 92 8.60 -15.83 -1.13
C LEU A 92 8.43 -16.52 -2.47
N VAL A 93 7.32 -16.26 -3.14
CA VAL A 93 7.10 -16.69 -4.52
C VAL A 93 7.39 -15.53 -5.46
N THR A 94 8.37 -15.71 -6.35
CA THR A 94 8.73 -14.70 -7.35
C THR A 94 8.22 -15.12 -8.73
N MET A 95 7.47 -14.26 -9.37
CA MET A 95 6.99 -14.45 -10.73
C MET A 95 7.54 -13.34 -11.63
N MET A 96 8.09 -13.72 -12.77
CA MET A 96 8.57 -12.78 -13.80
C MET A 96 7.60 -12.76 -14.98
N LEU A 97 7.12 -11.56 -15.32
CA LEU A 97 6.20 -11.33 -16.42
C LEU A 97 6.84 -10.43 -17.48
N ARG A 98 6.49 -10.66 -18.74
CA ARG A 98 6.97 -9.84 -19.86
C ARG A 98 6.14 -8.55 -19.92
N VAL A 99 6.79 -7.44 -19.64
CA VAL A 99 6.11 -6.12 -19.55
C VAL A 99 5.27 -5.77 -20.79
N PRO A 100 5.73 -5.99 -22.04
CA PRO A 100 4.91 -5.70 -23.21
C PRO A 100 3.60 -6.48 -23.25
N GLU A 101 3.62 -7.76 -22.87
CA GLU A 101 2.43 -8.63 -22.86
C GLU A 101 1.42 -8.20 -21.78
N VAL A 102 1.91 -7.91 -20.58
CA VAL A 102 1.06 -7.42 -19.48
C VAL A 102 0.42 -6.08 -19.85
N LYS A 103 1.18 -5.17 -20.49
CA LYS A 103 0.64 -3.88 -20.99
C LYS A 103 -0.39 -4.06 -22.08
N ALA A 104 -0.19 -5.00 -23.01
CA ALA A 104 -1.14 -5.30 -24.07
C ALA A 104 -2.45 -5.84 -23.47
N CYS A 105 -2.37 -6.80 -22.56
CA CYS A 105 -3.52 -7.34 -21.85
C CYS A 105 -4.29 -6.25 -21.07
N ALA A 106 -3.59 -5.40 -20.32
CA ALA A 106 -4.21 -4.30 -19.59
C ALA A 106 -4.97 -3.33 -20.54
N LYS A 107 -4.37 -3.03 -21.69
CA LYS A 107 -4.99 -2.19 -22.72
C LYS A 107 -6.24 -2.85 -23.33
N GLU A 108 -6.21 -4.15 -23.56
CA GLU A 108 -7.36 -4.92 -24.07
C GLU A 108 -8.57 -4.81 -23.15
N HIS A 109 -8.36 -4.85 -21.82
CA HIS A 109 -9.40 -4.66 -20.80
C HIS A 109 -9.67 -3.19 -20.46
N GLY A 110 -9.01 -2.23 -21.10
CA GLY A 110 -9.20 -0.80 -20.85
C GLY A 110 -8.74 -0.32 -19.47
N VAL A 111 -7.81 -1.03 -18.83
CA VAL A 111 -7.33 -0.76 -17.46
C VAL A 111 -5.82 -0.54 -17.40
N SER A 112 -5.33 -0.01 -16.30
CA SER A 112 -3.89 0.06 -16.03
C SER A 112 -3.33 -1.30 -15.60
N VAL A 113 -2.00 -1.47 -15.68
CA VAL A 113 -1.32 -2.70 -15.22
C VAL A 113 -1.62 -2.99 -13.75
N THR A 114 -1.66 -1.97 -12.90
CA THR A 114 -2.01 -2.13 -11.48
C THR A 114 -3.44 -2.64 -11.30
N GLU A 115 -4.38 -2.10 -12.04
CA GLU A 115 -5.79 -2.52 -12.01
C GLU A 115 -5.96 -3.94 -12.55
N LEU A 116 -5.26 -4.30 -13.61
CA LEU A 116 -5.25 -5.67 -14.16
C LEU A 116 -4.75 -6.69 -13.12
N LEU A 117 -3.62 -6.40 -12.47
CA LEU A 117 -3.06 -7.30 -11.45
C LEU A 117 -3.95 -7.37 -10.21
N CYS A 118 -4.59 -6.26 -9.83
CA CYS A 118 -5.57 -6.22 -8.77
C CYS A 118 -6.79 -7.08 -9.11
N ALA A 119 -7.33 -6.97 -10.32
CA ALA A 119 -8.45 -7.78 -10.79
C ALA A 119 -8.11 -9.28 -10.82
N ALA A 120 -6.92 -9.64 -11.29
CA ALA A 120 -6.45 -11.02 -11.28
C ALA A 120 -6.34 -11.59 -9.85
N MET A 121 -5.84 -10.80 -8.89
CA MET A 121 -5.80 -11.17 -7.48
C MET A 121 -7.21 -11.37 -6.92
N MET A 122 -8.14 -10.46 -7.21
CA MET A 122 -9.53 -10.57 -6.76
C MET A 122 -10.22 -11.81 -7.32
N GLN A 123 -10.02 -12.11 -8.61
CA GLN A 123 -10.54 -13.33 -9.22
C GLN A 123 -10.00 -14.60 -8.56
N ALA A 124 -8.69 -14.64 -8.28
CA ALA A 124 -8.08 -15.77 -7.59
C ALA A 124 -8.64 -15.95 -6.18
N LEU A 125 -8.81 -14.88 -5.43
CA LEU A 125 -9.40 -14.90 -4.09
C LEU A 125 -10.87 -15.31 -4.09
N ASP A 126 -11.67 -14.86 -5.08
CA ASP A 126 -13.06 -15.27 -5.23
C ASP A 126 -13.17 -16.76 -5.53
N ASN A 127 -12.33 -17.28 -6.43
CA ASN A 127 -12.26 -18.70 -6.73
C ASN A 127 -11.91 -19.53 -5.49
N LEU A 128 -10.89 -19.12 -4.72
CA LEU A 128 -10.50 -19.79 -3.47
C LEU A 128 -11.63 -19.73 -2.42
N GLN A 129 -12.32 -18.60 -2.31
CA GLN A 129 -13.46 -18.51 -1.42
C GLN A 129 -14.60 -19.43 -1.87
N ALA A 130 -14.84 -19.54 -3.18
CA ALA A 130 -15.88 -20.39 -3.74
C ALA A 130 -15.65 -21.86 -3.42
N GLU A 131 -14.40 -22.32 -3.43
CA GLU A 131 -14.00 -23.67 -3.04
C GLU A 131 -14.20 -23.91 -1.54
N LYS A 132 -13.77 -22.96 -0.70
CA LYS A 132 -13.85 -23.10 0.77
C LYS A 132 -15.24 -22.84 1.33
N VAL A 133 -16.05 -22.01 0.68
CA VAL A 133 -17.40 -21.60 1.08
C VAL A 133 -18.37 -21.79 -0.09
N PRO A 134 -18.84 -23.04 -0.34
CA PRO A 134 -19.74 -23.35 -1.46
C PRO A 134 -21.04 -22.57 -1.43
N ASN A 135 -21.62 -22.37 -0.23
CA ASN A 135 -22.86 -21.60 -0.10
C ASN A 135 -22.60 -20.10 -0.24
N ARG A 136 -23.04 -19.54 -1.38
CA ARG A 136 -22.85 -18.12 -1.72
C ARG A 136 -23.36 -17.16 -0.63
N ARG A 137 -24.45 -17.48 0.06
CA ARG A 137 -25.02 -16.61 1.11
C ARG A 137 -24.10 -16.42 2.33
N HIS A 138 -23.19 -17.37 2.55
CA HIS A 138 -22.21 -17.31 3.64
C HIS A 138 -20.88 -16.69 3.23
N ARG A 139 -20.70 -16.35 1.94
CA ARG A 139 -19.50 -15.68 1.47
C ARG A 139 -19.44 -14.25 2.01
N LYS A 140 -18.25 -13.70 2.01
CA LYS A 140 -17.97 -12.32 2.39
C LYS A 140 -17.39 -11.58 1.19
N PRO A 141 -17.43 -10.23 1.21
CA PRO A 141 -16.74 -9.45 0.19
C PRO A 141 -15.27 -9.84 0.06
N VAL A 142 -14.79 -9.90 -1.18
CA VAL A 142 -13.37 -10.03 -1.51
C VAL A 142 -12.82 -8.64 -1.70
N LYS A 143 -11.77 -8.30 -0.94
CA LYS A 143 -11.15 -6.97 -0.97
C LYS A 143 -9.65 -7.08 -1.18
N VAL A 144 -9.14 -6.19 -2.02
CA VAL A 144 -7.70 -6.03 -2.23
C VAL A 144 -7.31 -4.59 -1.92
N THR A 145 -6.30 -4.42 -1.07
CA THR A 145 -5.74 -3.11 -0.73
C THR A 145 -4.67 -2.73 -1.74
N VAL A 146 -4.87 -1.61 -2.43
CA VAL A 146 -3.92 -1.06 -3.39
C VAL A 146 -3.26 0.17 -2.79
N PRO A 147 -1.93 0.17 -2.57
CA PRO A 147 -1.21 1.33 -2.05
C PRO A 147 -1.17 2.46 -3.07
N VAL A 148 -1.28 3.70 -2.58
CA VAL A 148 -1.27 4.92 -3.38
C VAL A 148 -0.16 5.84 -2.90
N ASN A 149 0.75 6.22 -3.81
CA ASN A 149 1.74 7.25 -3.54
C ASN A 149 1.08 8.63 -3.57
N LEU A 150 0.93 9.24 -2.41
CA LEU A 150 0.25 10.53 -2.26
C LEU A 150 0.98 11.68 -2.94
N ARG A 151 2.28 11.56 -3.23
CA ARG A 151 3.06 12.58 -3.96
C ARG A 151 2.54 12.84 -5.37
N LYS A 152 1.77 11.91 -5.93
CA LYS A 152 1.09 12.10 -7.23
C LYS A 152 -0.11 13.04 -7.15
N LEU A 153 -0.73 13.17 -5.98
CA LEU A 153 -1.91 13.99 -5.73
C LEU A 153 -1.55 15.29 -4.97
N PHE A 154 -0.54 15.21 -4.14
CA PHE A 154 -0.09 16.29 -3.26
C PHE A 154 1.42 16.48 -3.45
N PRO A 155 1.86 17.53 -4.15
CA PRO A 155 3.28 17.77 -4.38
C PRO A 155 4.08 17.77 -3.08
N SER A 156 5.08 16.89 -2.99
CA SER A 156 5.93 16.75 -1.81
C SER A 156 7.23 16.06 -2.19
N GLN A 157 8.34 16.51 -1.60
CA GLN A 157 9.64 15.88 -1.74
C GLN A 157 10.03 15.04 -0.52
N THR A 158 9.12 14.87 0.44
CA THR A 158 9.42 14.12 1.67
C THR A 158 9.94 12.72 1.38
N LEU A 159 10.98 12.32 2.09
CA LEU A 159 11.52 10.95 2.09
C LEU A 159 10.85 10.07 3.16
N ARG A 160 10.02 10.69 4.00
CA ARG A 160 9.22 9.98 5.00
C ARG A 160 8.06 9.23 4.34
N ASN A 161 7.42 8.37 5.09
CA ASN A 161 6.21 7.68 4.64
C ASN A 161 5.11 8.69 4.30
N PHE A 162 4.75 8.76 3.01
CA PHE A 162 3.65 9.56 2.50
C PHE A 162 2.85 8.76 1.50
N SER A 163 2.28 7.66 1.99
CA SER A 163 1.45 6.73 1.22
C SER A 163 0.08 6.54 1.87
N SER A 164 -0.91 6.18 1.07
CA SER A 164 -2.24 5.81 1.49
C SER A 164 -2.67 4.55 0.73
N TYR A 165 -3.94 4.22 0.76
CA TYR A 165 -4.45 3.05 0.05
C TYR A 165 -5.89 3.25 -0.43
N VAL A 166 -6.25 2.47 -1.44
CA VAL A 166 -7.63 2.27 -1.88
C VAL A 166 -7.97 0.80 -1.71
N ASN A 167 -9.11 0.50 -1.10
CA ASN A 167 -9.67 -0.84 -1.04
C ASN A 167 -10.63 -1.01 -2.21
N THR A 168 -10.32 -1.95 -3.09
CA THR A 168 -11.22 -2.41 -4.15
C THR A 168 -11.99 -3.61 -3.62
N GLU A 169 -13.25 -3.76 -4.04
CA GLU A 169 -14.16 -4.77 -3.48
C GLU A 169 -15.06 -5.38 -4.54
N ILE A 170 -15.28 -6.69 -4.47
CA ILE A 170 -16.41 -7.40 -5.08
C ILE A 170 -17.19 -8.14 -4.00
N ASP A 171 -18.51 -8.26 -4.16
CA ASP A 171 -19.35 -9.01 -3.23
C ASP A 171 -19.94 -10.25 -3.92
N PRO A 172 -19.33 -11.43 -3.72
CA PRO A 172 -19.79 -12.68 -4.35
C PRO A 172 -21.23 -13.07 -4.02
N ARG A 173 -21.84 -12.47 -3.02
CA ARG A 173 -23.25 -12.70 -2.65
C ARG A 173 -24.21 -12.13 -3.69
N LEU A 174 -23.79 -11.10 -4.42
CA LEU A 174 -24.58 -10.43 -5.45
C LEU A 174 -24.63 -11.22 -6.77
N GLY A 175 -23.67 -12.08 -7.02
CA GLY A 175 -23.58 -12.84 -8.25
C GLY A 175 -22.18 -13.39 -8.52
N SER A 176 -22.02 -14.09 -9.63
CA SER A 176 -20.70 -14.42 -10.18
C SER A 176 -20.21 -13.23 -11.00
N TYR A 177 -18.93 -12.94 -10.91
CA TYR A 177 -18.29 -11.89 -11.69
C TYR A 177 -17.45 -12.51 -12.80
N THR A 178 -17.57 -11.98 -14.00
CA THR A 178 -16.59 -12.22 -15.06
C THR A 178 -15.32 -11.42 -14.79
N PHE A 179 -14.21 -11.82 -15.38
CA PHE A 179 -12.96 -11.06 -15.24
C PHE A 179 -13.09 -9.62 -15.72
N GLU A 180 -13.84 -9.41 -16.81
CA GLU A 180 -14.11 -8.07 -17.34
C GLU A 180 -14.89 -7.20 -16.34
N GLU A 181 -15.93 -7.74 -15.71
CA GLU A 181 -16.68 -7.02 -14.67
C GLU A 181 -15.79 -6.65 -13.48
N ILE A 182 -14.87 -7.54 -13.06
CA ILE A 182 -13.92 -7.25 -12.00
C ILE A 182 -12.97 -6.12 -12.44
N CYS A 183 -12.43 -6.16 -13.65
CA CYS A 183 -11.59 -5.09 -14.21
C CYS A 183 -12.30 -3.74 -14.16
N GLN A 184 -13.55 -3.67 -14.60
CA GLN A 184 -14.35 -2.44 -14.61
C GLN A 184 -14.62 -1.93 -13.18
N LEU A 185 -14.99 -2.83 -12.25
CA LEU A 185 -15.19 -2.47 -10.85
C LEU A 185 -13.92 -1.91 -10.20
N VAL A 186 -12.79 -2.58 -10.42
CA VAL A 186 -11.48 -2.13 -9.92
C VAL A 186 -11.16 -0.75 -10.49
N HIS A 187 -11.32 -0.54 -11.81
CA HIS A 187 -11.06 0.73 -12.48
C HIS A 187 -11.89 1.87 -11.87
N HIS A 188 -13.21 1.68 -11.73
CA HIS A 188 -14.09 2.70 -11.16
C HIS A 188 -13.78 2.97 -9.68
N THR A 189 -13.55 1.92 -8.89
CA THR A 189 -13.23 2.06 -7.47
C THR A 189 -11.88 2.75 -7.26
N MET A 190 -10.88 2.42 -8.06
CA MET A 190 -9.57 3.07 -8.04
C MET A 190 -9.68 4.55 -8.44
N GLY A 191 -10.46 4.87 -9.48
CA GLY A 191 -10.70 6.25 -9.90
C GLY A 191 -11.35 7.10 -8.81
N LEU A 192 -12.41 6.59 -8.19
CA LEU A 192 -13.11 7.27 -7.09
C LEU A 192 -12.25 7.35 -5.81
N GLY A 193 -11.55 6.26 -5.49
CA GLY A 193 -10.75 6.18 -4.27
C GLY A 193 -9.46 6.99 -4.34
N ASN A 194 -8.92 7.21 -5.53
CA ASN A 194 -7.69 7.97 -5.78
C ASN A 194 -7.96 9.47 -6.06
N ASP A 195 -9.13 9.97 -5.70
CA ASP A 195 -9.44 11.39 -5.77
C ASP A 195 -8.78 12.19 -4.63
N ALA A 196 -8.30 13.39 -4.94
CA ALA A 196 -7.60 14.25 -4.00
C ALA A 196 -8.44 14.64 -2.77
N LYS A 197 -9.76 14.84 -2.94
CA LYS A 197 -10.67 15.16 -1.82
C LYS A 197 -10.82 13.97 -0.88
N THR A 198 -11.02 12.78 -1.43
CA THR A 198 -11.14 11.52 -0.68
C THR A 198 -9.87 11.24 0.09
N MET A 199 -8.70 11.38 -0.56
CA MET A 199 -7.41 11.17 0.10
C MET A 199 -7.14 12.22 1.18
N ARG A 200 -7.46 13.49 0.95
CA ARG A 200 -7.34 14.55 1.97
C ARG A 200 -8.21 14.26 3.20
N ALA A 201 -9.42 13.76 3.03
CA ALA A 201 -10.28 13.37 4.13
C ALA A 201 -9.72 12.19 4.94
N LYS A 202 -9.09 11.20 4.26
CA LYS A 202 -8.36 10.10 4.93
C LYS A 202 -7.16 10.64 5.73
N ILE A 203 -6.36 11.52 5.14
CA ILE A 203 -5.25 12.21 5.82
C ILE A 203 -5.76 12.93 7.07
N ALA A 204 -6.79 13.74 6.95
CA ALA A 204 -7.39 14.48 8.07
C ALA A 204 -7.84 13.56 9.21
N THR A 205 -8.43 12.41 8.87
CA THR A 205 -8.85 11.41 9.86
C THR A 205 -7.66 10.83 10.64
N ASN A 206 -6.56 10.53 9.95
CA ASN A 206 -5.36 9.98 10.57
C ASN A 206 -4.67 11.03 11.46
N VAL A 207 -4.46 12.23 10.96
CA VAL A 207 -3.85 13.36 11.70
C VAL A 207 -4.70 13.75 12.93
N ALA A 208 -6.03 13.75 12.81
CA ALA A 208 -6.90 14.03 13.95
C ALA A 208 -6.78 12.98 15.05
N SER A 209 -6.56 11.71 14.69
CA SER A 209 -6.31 10.65 15.67
C SER A 209 -4.97 10.84 16.37
N GLU A 210 -3.92 11.20 15.64
CA GLU A 210 -2.59 11.49 16.18
C GLU A 210 -2.57 12.72 17.08
N LYS A 211 -3.29 13.77 16.71
CA LYS A 211 -3.40 15.02 17.48
C LYS A 211 -4.31 14.91 18.71
N SER A 212 -4.99 13.77 18.91
CA SER A 212 -5.87 13.57 20.08
C SER A 212 -5.11 13.72 21.40
N PRO A 213 -5.50 14.67 22.27
CA PRO A 213 -4.82 14.86 23.57
C PRO A 213 -4.86 13.60 24.43
N VAL A 214 -5.96 12.85 24.37
CA VAL A 214 -6.14 11.59 25.12
C VAL A 214 -5.10 10.57 24.69
N LEU A 215 -4.89 10.41 23.37
CA LEU A 215 -3.89 9.46 22.87
C LEU A 215 -2.45 9.92 23.12
N ARG A 216 -2.20 11.24 23.25
CA ARG A 216 -0.86 11.77 23.55
C ARG A 216 -0.46 11.55 25.00
N VAL A 217 -1.38 11.72 25.94
CA VAL A 217 -1.12 11.57 27.39
C VAL A 217 -1.16 10.11 27.84
N MET A 218 -1.81 9.23 27.06
CA MET A 218 -1.96 7.82 27.41
C MET A 218 -0.60 7.09 27.51
N PRO A 219 -0.30 6.40 28.62
CA PRO A 219 0.92 5.59 28.73
C PRO A 219 1.02 4.52 27.63
N LEU A 220 2.25 4.21 27.20
CA LEU A 220 2.49 3.36 26.03
C LEU A 220 1.86 1.96 26.17
N PHE A 221 1.92 1.35 27.35
CA PHE A 221 1.34 0.03 27.58
C PHE A 221 -0.19 0.02 27.43
N VAL A 222 -0.89 1.09 27.89
CA VAL A 222 -2.34 1.25 27.72
C VAL A 222 -2.66 1.51 26.25
N LYS A 223 -1.85 2.35 25.59
CA LYS A 223 -1.98 2.62 24.15
C LYS A 223 -1.83 1.35 23.33
N ASN A 224 -0.87 0.49 23.63
CA ASN A 224 -0.66 -0.78 22.92
C ASN A 224 -1.86 -1.72 23.07
N ILE A 225 -2.43 -1.83 24.28
CA ILE A 225 -3.64 -2.63 24.52
C ILE A 225 -4.83 -2.07 23.74
N ALA A 226 -5.04 -0.75 23.78
CA ALA A 226 -6.13 -0.10 23.06
C ALA A 226 -5.97 -0.22 21.55
N MET A 227 -4.75 -0.06 21.04
CA MET A 227 -4.44 -0.21 19.62
C MET A 227 -4.62 -1.66 19.14
N LYS A 228 -4.21 -2.63 19.96
CA LYS A 228 -4.44 -4.05 19.67
C LYS A 228 -5.95 -4.36 19.63
N ALA A 229 -6.71 -3.94 20.63
CA ALA A 229 -8.16 -4.13 20.63
C ALA A 229 -8.85 -3.46 19.44
N ALA A 230 -8.41 -2.26 19.05
CA ALA A 230 -8.92 -1.58 17.86
C ALA A 230 -8.52 -2.31 16.57
N PHE A 231 -7.33 -2.86 16.50
CA PHE A 231 -6.87 -3.67 15.37
C PHE A 231 -7.69 -4.96 15.27
N ASP A 232 -7.85 -5.70 16.36
CA ASP A 232 -8.61 -6.96 16.42
C ASP A 232 -10.09 -6.71 16.03
N ALA A 233 -10.66 -5.56 16.40
CA ALA A 233 -12.05 -5.22 16.10
C ALA A 233 -12.29 -4.73 14.66
N VAL A 234 -11.31 -4.08 14.04
CA VAL A 234 -11.51 -3.34 12.76
C VAL A 234 -10.41 -3.63 11.74
N GLY A 235 -9.20 -3.93 12.19
CA GLY A 235 -8.01 -4.03 11.33
C GLY A 235 -7.94 -5.32 10.53
N GLU A 236 -8.21 -6.46 11.17
CA GLU A 236 -8.12 -7.78 10.53
C GLU A 236 -9.09 -8.01 9.36
N CYS A 237 -10.11 -7.19 9.25
CA CYS A 237 -11.23 -7.45 8.37
C CYS A 237 -11.33 -6.52 7.17
N LYS A 238 -10.32 -5.69 6.90
CA LYS A 238 -10.41 -4.68 5.84
C LYS A 238 -9.97 -5.16 4.47
N ALA A 239 -9.15 -6.18 4.41
CA ALA A 239 -8.70 -6.79 3.16
C ALA A 239 -8.59 -8.30 3.33
N CYS A 240 -8.47 -9.03 2.19
CA CYS A 240 -8.33 -10.50 2.20
C CYS A 240 -6.90 -10.96 2.53
N LEU A 241 -5.93 -10.06 2.34
CA LEU A 241 -4.51 -10.28 2.57
C LEU A 241 -3.92 -9.11 3.34
#